data_02443035af5a43896291d67ed3ee7cf9
#
_entry.id   02443035af5a43896291d67ed3ee7cf9
#
_cell.length_a   1.000
_cell.length_b   1.000
_cell.length_c   1.000
_cell.angle_alpha   90.00
_cell.angle_beta   90.00
_cell.angle_gamma   90.00
#
_symmetry.space_group_name_H-M   'P 1'
#
loop_
_entity.id
_entity.type
_entity.pdbx_description
1 polymer ?
#
loop_
_entity_poly.entity_id
_entity_poly.type
_entity_poly.pdbx_seq_one_letter_code
_entity_poly.pdbx_strand_id
1 'polypeptide(L)'
;MVGLKGRRVWVTGGGRGIGRAIALSMARQQADVAVSARTKTEIDSVANEIRSLGVNAAAVVCDVMSLDAIGKCLEAIRRDLGEIDVLVNNAGGGIGLGKTEGLSKEQIDERLFVANVDLNLFSAYRASRAVLPAMIERGHGRIINIGSGYAKRSGGHPAYTAAKHGLIGLTRAMAAEVAEQGVTVNCLCPGWTNTQLVDLEAMASMRHTSVNEERTRIASENLQKRILEHEELGPMAALLAADESAGITGQVISVDGGYKV
;
A
#
# COMPACT_ATOMS: atom_id res chain seq x y z
N MET A 1 -20.40 -7.78 11.14
CA MET A 1 -19.24 -6.89 11.02
C MET A 1 -18.00 -7.78 11.01
N VAL A 2 -17.10 -7.55 10.08
CA VAL A 2 -15.81 -8.23 10.02
C VAL A 2 -15.04 -7.86 11.28
N GLY A 3 -14.66 -8.84 12.11
CA GLY A 3 -13.95 -8.58 13.37
C GLY A 3 -12.44 -8.86 13.22
N LEU A 4 -11.61 -7.88 13.56
CA LEU A 4 -10.15 -8.05 13.60
C LEU A 4 -9.61 -8.03 15.05
N LYS A 5 -10.46 -8.26 16.03
CA LYS A 5 -10.07 -8.25 17.44
C LYS A 5 -8.95 -9.25 17.72
N GLY A 6 -7.86 -8.75 18.30
CA GLY A 6 -6.68 -9.55 18.62
C GLY A 6 -5.74 -9.79 17.42
N ARG A 7 -6.04 -9.26 16.22
CA ARG A 7 -5.15 -9.28 15.08
C ARG A 7 -4.16 -8.12 15.13
N ARG A 8 -2.93 -8.38 14.72
CA ARG A 8 -1.83 -7.41 14.66
C ARG A 8 -1.52 -7.10 13.21
N VAL A 9 -1.74 -5.85 12.85
CA VAL A 9 -1.64 -5.36 11.47
C VAL A 9 -0.41 -4.47 11.34
N TRP A 10 0.39 -4.69 10.31
CA TRP A 10 1.45 -3.76 9.91
C TRP A 10 1.11 -3.10 8.59
N VAL A 11 1.02 -1.76 8.57
CA VAL A 11 0.78 -0.96 7.37
C VAL A 11 2.02 -0.16 7.02
N THR A 12 2.66 -0.50 5.89
CA THR A 12 3.77 0.30 5.34
C THR A 12 3.25 1.55 4.64
N GLY A 13 3.96 2.69 4.76
CA GLY A 13 3.45 3.96 4.26
C GLY A 13 2.17 4.42 4.97
N GLY A 14 2.01 4.07 6.25
CA GLY A 14 0.78 4.28 7.04
C GLY A 14 0.59 5.69 7.58
N GLY A 15 1.50 6.65 7.31
CA GLY A 15 1.44 7.99 7.88
C GLY A 15 0.42 8.94 7.23
N ARG A 16 -0.08 8.65 6.03
CA ARG A 16 -1.01 9.50 5.29
C ARG A 16 -1.78 8.75 4.20
N GLY A 17 -2.75 9.43 3.57
CA GLY A 17 -3.50 8.94 2.41
C GLY A 17 -4.13 7.56 2.63
N ILE A 18 -4.01 6.68 1.64
CA ILE A 18 -4.60 5.34 1.65
C ILE A 18 -4.08 4.50 2.83
N GLY A 19 -2.77 4.55 3.13
CA GLY A 19 -2.19 3.79 4.23
C GLY A 19 -2.77 4.18 5.58
N ARG A 20 -2.91 5.49 5.87
CA ARG A 20 -3.57 6.00 7.07
C ARG A 20 -5.03 5.54 7.13
N ALA A 21 -5.78 5.67 6.04
CA ALA A 21 -7.17 5.28 5.98
C ALA A 21 -7.37 3.78 6.27
N ILE A 22 -6.54 2.93 5.69
CA ILE A 22 -6.54 1.49 5.95
C ILE A 22 -6.18 1.21 7.41
N ALA A 23 -5.13 1.83 7.96
CA ALA A 23 -4.72 1.66 9.35
C ALA A 23 -5.85 1.99 10.32
N LEU A 24 -6.53 3.12 10.12
CA LEU A 24 -7.68 3.53 10.92
C LEU A 24 -8.89 2.59 10.73
N SER A 25 -9.11 2.09 9.52
CA SER A 25 -10.17 1.11 9.25
C SER A 25 -9.93 -0.20 10.01
N MET A 26 -8.70 -0.71 10.03
CA MET A 26 -8.32 -1.90 10.81
C MET A 26 -8.51 -1.66 12.32
N ALA A 27 -8.09 -0.50 12.83
CA ALA A 27 -8.25 -0.14 14.24
C ALA A 27 -9.73 -0.05 14.65
N ARG A 28 -10.62 0.50 13.80
CA ARG A 28 -12.07 0.48 14.04
C ARG A 28 -12.66 -0.92 14.10
N GLN A 29 -12.02 -1.90 13.48
CA GLN A 29 -12.36 -3.34 13.57
C GLN A 29 -11.66 -4.03 14.74
N GLN A 30 -11.08 -3.26 15.68
CA GLN A 30 -10.43 -3.71 16.91
C GLN A 30 -9.10 -4.46 16.70
N ALA A 31 -8.39 -4.21 15.60
CA ALA A 31 -7.01 -4.66 15.43
C ALA A 31 -6.02 -3.77 16.16
N ASP A 32 -4.94 -4.34 16.67
CA ASP A 32 -3.73 -3.60 17.02
C ASP A 32 -2.94 -3.27 15.76
N VAL A 33 -2.48 -2.04 15.60
CA VAL A 33 -1.93 -1.58 14.32
C VAL A 33 -0.57 -0.93 14.47
N ALA A 34 0.41 -1.44 13.74
CA ALA A 34 1.68 -0.78 13.49
C ALA A 34 1.62 0.01 12.19
N VAL A 35 2.04 1.26 12.22
CA VAL A 35 2.25 2.09 11.03
C VAL A 35 3.72 2.40 10.88
N SER A 36 4.24 2.28 9.66
CA SER A 36 5.61 2.65 9.35
C SER A 36 5.70 3.57 8.13
N ALA A 37 6.58 4.55 8.18
CA ALA A 37 6.95 5.41 7.08
C ALA A 37 8.27 6.14 7.42
N ARG A 38 8.78 6.95 6.49
CA ARG A 38 10.02 7.72 6.70
C ARG A 38 9.81 8.96 7.59
N THR A 39 8.60 9.52 7.61
CA THR A 39 8.27 10.75 8.35
C THR A 39 7.71 10.41 9.72
N LYS A 40 8.52 10.60 10.77
CA LYS A 40 8.16 10.25 12.14
C LYS A 40 6.89 10.98 12.62
N THR A 41 6.78 12.26 12.36
CA THR A 41 5.63 13.08 12.81
C THR A 41 4.29 12.60 12.23
N GLU A 42 4.27 12.15 10.97
CA GLU A 42 3.07 11.61 10.34
C GLU A 42 2.62 10.29 10.99
N ILE A 43 3.56 9.35 11.20
CA ILE A 43 3.22 8.06 11.80
C ILE A 43 2.88 8.17 13.28
N ASP A 44 3.51 9.06 14.04
CA ASP A 44 3.17 9.33 15.44
C ASP A 44 1.73 9.88 15.55
N SER A 45 1.34 10.82 14.67
CA SER A 45 -0.03 11.34 14.62
C SER A 45 -1.03 10.23 14.38
N VAL A 46 -0.80 9.36 13.38
CA VAL A 46 -1.70 8.25 13.06
C VAL A 46 -1.76 7.23 14.20
N ALA A 47 -0.63 6.91 14.83
CA ALA A 47 -0.62 6.00 15.97
C ALA A 47 -1.42 6.55 17.17
N ASN A 48 -1.39 7.86 17.41
CA ASN A 48 -2.21 8.50 18.43
C ASN A 48 -3.71 8.44 18.08
N GLU A 49 -4.08 8.65 16.81
CA GLU A 49 -5.46 8.46 16.36
C GLU A 49 -5.93 7.01 16.55
N ILE A 50 -5.07 6.02 16.23
CA ILE A 50 -5.39 4.60 16.44
C ILE A 50 -5.60 4.30 17.93
N ARG A 51 -4.72 4.79 18.82
CA ARG A 51 -4.89 4.61 20.29
C ARG A 51 -6.18 5.23 20.81
N SER A 52 -6.63 6.36 20.23
CA SER A 52 -7.90 6.97 20.61
C SER A 52 -9.14 6.11 20.28
N LEU A 53 -8.98 5.10 19.41
CA LEU A 53 -10.00 4.10 19.10
C LEU A 53 -10.00 2.92 20.09
N GLY A 54 -9.13 2.92 21.12
CA GLY A 54 -9.09 1.94 22.19
C GLY A 54 -8.29 0.67 21.88
N VAL A 55 -7.41 0.70 20.89
CA VAL A 55 -6.52 -0.39 20.51
C VAL A 55 -5.04 0.02 20.62
N ASN A 56 -4.13 -0.96 20.64
CA ASN A 56 -2.71 -0.68 20.69
C ASN A 56 -2.19 -0.18 19.32
N ALA A 57 -1.19 0.70 19.36
CA ALA A 57 -0.54 1.18 18.15
C ALA A 57 0.97 1.35 18.33
N ALA A 58 1.72 0.96 17.31
CA ALA A 58 3.15 1.24 17.15
C ALA A 58 3.40 2.17 15.95
N ALA A 59 4.34 3.11 16.11
CA ALA A 59 4.82 3.98 15.04
C ALA A 59 6.32 3.77 14.87
N VAL A 60 6.75 3.20 13.74
CA VAL A 60 8.15 2.85 13.51
C VAL A 60 8.67 3.50 12.23
N VAL A 61 9.74 4.30 12.35
CA VAL A 61 10.39 4.87 11.16
C VAL A 61 11.02 3.76 10.35
N CYS A 62 10.67 3.69 9.07
CA CYS A 62 11.18 2.66 8.16
C CYS A 62 11.26 3.19 6.72
N ASP A 63 12.40 3.02 6.09
CA ASP A 63 12.53 3.08 4.64
C ASP A 63 12.40 1.67 4.06
N VAL A 64 11.29 1.40 3.39
CA VAL A 64 10.99 0.09 2.81
C VAL A 64 11.91 -0.30 1.62
N MET A 65 12.73 0.63 1.14
CA MET A 65 13.76 0.32 0.14
C MET A 65 15.01 -0.33 0.77
N SER A 66 15.15 -0.26 2.10
CA SER A 66 16.27 -0.88 2.84
C SER A 66 15.84 -2.17 3.52
N LEU A 67 16.47 -3.30 3.17
CA LEU A 67 16.23 -4.59 3.80
C LEU A 67 16.56 -4.58 5.31
N ASP A 68 17.65 -3.93 5.70
CA ASP A 68 18.05 -3.75 7.10
C ASP A 68 17.01 -2.93 7.88
N ALA A 69 16.49 -1.84 7.29
CA ALA A 69 15.46 -1.03 7.92
C ALA A 69 14.14 -1.80 8.10
N ILE A 70 13.77 -2.66 7.15
CA ILE A 70 12.60 -3.56 7.26
C ILE A 70 12.79 -4.53 8.43
N GLY A 71 13.97 -5.17 8.55
CA GLY A 71 14.28 -6.07 9.65
C GLY A 71 14.15 -5.40 11.02
N LYS A 72 14.83 -4.26 11.20
CA LYS A 72 14.75 -3.45 12.43
C LYS A 72 13.32 -2.97 12.75
N CYS A 73 12.57 -2.59 11.71
CA CYS A 73 11.18 -2.19 11.86
C CYS A 73 10.32 -3.35 12.37
N LEU A 74 10.45 -4.54 11.79
CA LEU A 74 9.70 -5.72 12.21
C LEU A 74 10.07 -6.14 13.64
N GLU A 75 11.34 -6.10 14.04
CA GLU A 75 11.77 -6.36 15.41
C GLU A 75 11.13 -5.38 16.42
N ALA A 76 11.09 -4.09 16.08
CA ALA A 76 10.44 -3.10 16.92
C ALA A 76 8.93 -3.35 17.05
N ILE A 77 8.25 -3.68 15.94
CA ILE A 77 6.82 -4.00 15.95
C ILE A 77 6.56 -5.25 16.78
N ARG A 78 7.37 -6.31 16.63
CA ARG A 78 7.24 -7.54 17.40
C ARG A 78 7.38 -7.33 18.91
N ARG A 79 8.32 -6.49 19.31
CA ARG A 79 8.51 -6.11 20.70
C ARG A 79 7.28 -5.39 21.28
N ASP A 80 6.69 -4.47 20.50
CA ASP A 80 5.65 -3.56 20.98
C ASP A 80 4.23 -4.17 20.87
N LEU A 81 3.96 -4.98 19.82
CA LEU A 81 2.64 -5.56 19.54
C LEU A 81 2.63 -7.09 19.43
N GLY A 82 3.77 -7.74 19.21
CA GLY A 82 3.87 -9.17 18.93
C GLY A 82 3.94 -9.49 17.43
N GLU A 83 3.81 -10.79 17.09
CA GLU A 83 3.92 -11.29 15.71
C GLU A 83 2.79 -10.78 14.83
N ILE A 84 3.13 -10.38 13.60
CA ILE A 84 2.19 -9.77 12.64
C ILE A 84 1.28 -10.85 12.01
N ASP A 85 -0.01 -10.60 12.06
CA ASP A 85 -1.04 -11.44 11.45
C ASP A 85 -1.43 -10.91 10.05
N VAL A 86 -1.37 -9.59 9.85
CA VAL A 86 -1.74 -8.92 8.60
C VAL A 86 -0.66 -7.93 8.18
N LEU A 87 -0.15 -8.05 6.95
CA LEU A 87 0.72 -7.07 6.33
C LEU A 87 -0.02 -6.33 5.22
N VAL A 88 -0.01 -5.01 5.26
CA VAL A 88 -0.47 -4.15 4.17
C VAL A 88 0.73 -3.46 3.53
N ASN A 89 1.12 -3.92 2.35
CA ASN A 89 2.15 -3.30 1.52
C ASN A 89 1.55 -2.11 0.78
N ASN A 90 1.52 -0.95 1.45
CA ASN A 90 0.97 0.27 0.89
C ASN A 90 2.06 1.30 0.51
N ALA A 91 3.24 1.24 1.10
CA ALA A 91 4.32 2.15 0.74
C ALA A 91 4.59 2.09 -0.77
N GLY A 92 4.54 3.24 -1.44
CA GLY A 92 4.67 3.35 -2.88
C GLY A 92 4.32 4.74 -3.40
N GLY A 93 4.39 4.90 -4.73
CA GLY A 93 4.10 6.16 -5.40
C GLY A 93 5.16 6.52 -6.44
N GLY A 94 5.07 7.72 -6.99
CA GLY A 94 6.14 8.27 -7.82
C GLY A 94 7.38 8.56 -6.99
N ILE A 95 8.56 8.28 -7.54
CA ILE A 95 9.84 8.64 -6.94
C ILE A 95 10.60 9.58 -7.88
N GLY A 96 11.13 10.65 -7.32
CA GLY A 96 12.08 11.53 -8.01
C GLY A 96 13.51 11.13 -7.65
N LEU A 97 14.44 11.37 -8.56
CA LEU A 97 15.86 11.30 -8.25
C LEU A 97 16.26 12.57 -7.50
N GLY A 98 17.22 12.44 -6.60
CA GLY A 98 17.90 13.58 -6.00
C GLY A 98 18.76 14.34 -7.02
N LYS A 99 20.04 14.55 -6.71
CA LYS A 99 20.97 15.23 -7.65
C LYS A 99 21.18 14.39 -8.91
N THR A 100 20.98 15.01 -10.08
CA THR A 100 21.16 14.41 -11.41
C THR A 100 22.24 15.10 -12.22
N GLU A 101 22.99 16.03 -11.59
CA GLU A 101 24.09 16.77 -12.23
C GLU A 101 25.12 15.80 -12.81
N GLY A 102 25.52 16.03 -14.05
CA GLY A 102 26.51 15.22 -14.77
C GLY A 102 25.99 13.89 -15.35
N LEU A 103 24.69 13.60 -15.21
CA LEU A 103 24.07 12.42 -15.81
C LEU A 103 23.47 12.73 -17.20
N SER A 104 23.57 11.78 -18.13
CA SER A 104 22.79 11.86 -19.37
C SER A 104 21.30 11.61 -19.12
N LYS A 105 20.47 11.95 -20.10
CA LYS A 105 19.02 11.68 -20.02
C LYS A 105 18.74 10.19 -19.85
N GLU A 106 19.43 9.35 -20.58
CA GLU A 106 19.29 7.89 -20.54
C GLU A 106 19.64 7.34 -19.15
N GLN A 107 20.70 7.84 -18.53
CA GLN A 107 21.09 7.48 -17.18
C GLN A 107 20.07 7.92 -16.13
N ILE A 108 19.45 9.09 -16.31
CA ILE A 108 18.36 9.59 -15.45
C ILE A 108 17.14 8.69 -15.61
N ASP A 109 16.74 8.38 -16.83
CA ASP A 109 15.57 7.54 -17.12
C ASP A 109 15.75 6.12 -16.55
N GLU A 110 16.91 5.50 -16.70
CA GLU A 110 17.24 4.19 -16.13
C GLU A 110 17.19 4.22 -14.60
N ARG A 111 17.82 5.20 -13.97
CA ARG A 111 17.79 5.33 -12.49
C ARG A 111 16.37 5.54 -11.96
N LEU A 112 15.56 6.35 -12.63
CA LEU A 112 14.14 6.54 -12.30
C LEU A 112 13.37 5.23 -12.42
N PHE A 113 13.64 4.44 -13.47
CA PHE A 113 12.99 3.15 -13.67
C PHE A 113 13.33 2.20 -12.51
N VAL A 114 14.60 2.01 -12.23
CA VAL A 114 15.08 1.13 -11.14
C VAL A 114 14.51 1.55 -9.78
N ALA A 115 14.57 2.84 -9.44
CA ALA A 115 14.09 3.35 -8.18
C ALA A 115 12.56 3.18 -8.02
N ASN A 116 11.78 3.38 -9.09
CA ASN A 116 10.34 3.13 -9.05
C ASN A 116 9.99 1.65 -8.88
N VAL A 117 10.72 0.75 -9.55
CA VAL A 117 10.55 -0.70 -9.38
C VAL A 117 10.95 -1.12 -7.96
N ASP A 118 12.03 -0.59 -7.43
CA ASP A 118 12.47 -0.88 -6.06
C ASP A 118 11.43 -0.44 -5.02
N LEU A 119 10.94 0.79 -5.12
CA LEU A 119 9.92 1.30 -4.20
C LEU A 119 8.57 0.56 -4.32
N ASN A 120 8.07 0.30 -5.53
CA ASN A 120 6.69 -0.14 -5.75
C ASN A 120 6.52 -1.65 -5.89
N LEU A 121 7.62 -2.41 -6.05
CA LEU A 121 7.60 -3.87 -6.21
C LEU A 121 8.53 -4.57 -5.22
N PHE A 122 9.83 -4.25 -5.22
CA PHE A 122 10.77 -4.94 -4.33
C PHE A 122 10.51 -4.66 -2.85
N SER A 123 10.07 -3.46 -2.48
CA SER A 123 9.70 -3.14 -1.11
C SER A 123 8.60 -4.07 -0.57
N ALA A 124 7.55 -4.30 -1.38
CA ALA A 124 6.47 -5.23 -1.02
C ALA A 124 6.96 -6.68 -0.90
N TYR A 125 7.82 -7.12 -1.81
CA TYR A 125 8.45 -8.43 -1.72
C TYR A 125 9.27 -8.59 -0.43
N ARG A 126 10.15 -7.64 -0.12
CA ARG A 126 11.02 -7.66 1.06
C ARG A 126 10.20 -7.70 2.37
N ALA A 127 9.22 -6.82 2.50
CA ALA A 127 8.36 -6.79 3.70
C ALA A 127 7.53 -8.08 3.85
N SER A 128 7.01 -8.61 2.74
CA SER A 128 6.29 -9.88 2.74
C SER A 128 7.19 -11.04 3.17
N ARG A 129 8.39 -11.15 2.60
CA ARG A 129 9.36 -12.22 2.98
C ARG A 129 9.78 -12.12 4.44
N ALA A 130 9.82 -10.92 5.03
CA ALA A 130 10.19 -10.72 6.44
C ALA A 130 9.13 -11.25 7.43
N VAL A 131 7.82 -11.12 7.11
CA VAL A 131 6.74 -11.60 8.00
C VAL A 131 6.35 -13.05 7.74
N LEU A 132 6.59 -13.55 6.54
CA LEU A 132 6.09 -14.83 6.05
C LEU A 132 6.50 -16.05 6.88
N PRO A 133 7.77 -16.20 7.36
CA PRO A 133 8.14 -17.36 8.16
C PRO A 133 7.27 -17.56 9.41
N ALA A 134 7.02 -16.49 10.16
CA ALA A 134 6.18 -16.55 11.34
C ALA A 134 4.68 -16.76 11.01
N MET A 135 4.20 -16.26 9.88
CA MET A 135 2.84 -16.54 9.40
C MET A 135 2.66 -18.01 9.04
N ILE A 136 3.62 -18.61 8.34
CA ILE A 136 3.63 -20.03 7.97
C ILE A 136 3.68 -20.91 9.22
N GLU A 137 4.57 -20.61 10.15
CA GLU A 137 4.70 -21.36 11.42
C GLU A 137 3.37 -21.40 12.21
N ARG A 138 2.61 -20.31 12.19
CA ARG A 138 1.30 -20.23 12.86
C ARG A 138 0.13 -20.76 12.03
N GLY A 139 0.35 -21.14 10.77
CA GLY A 139 -0.72 -21.54 9.85
C GLY A 139 -1.73 -20.43 9.57
N HIS A 140 -1.34 -19.16 9.73
CA HIS A 140 -2.21 -17.99 9.54
C HIS A 140 -1.43 -16.76 9.12
N GLY A 141 -1.90 -16.09 8.08
CA GLY A 141 -1.37 -14.80 7.65
C GLY A 141 -2.23 -14.17 6.56
N ARG A 142 -2.19 -12.84 6.48
CA ARG A 142 -2.88 -12.06 5.44
C ARG A 142 -1.91 -11.02 4.88
N ILE A 143 -1.64 -11.08 3.58
CA ILE A 143 -0.81 -10.10 2.88
C ILE A 143 -1.68 -9.38 1.86
N ILE A 144 -1.75 -8.05 1.98
CA ILE A 144 -2.54 -7.17 1.12
C ILE A 144 -1.58 -6.20 0.43
N ASN A 145 -1.39 -6.37 -0.86
CA ASN A 145 -0.59 -5.48 -1.69
C ASN A 145 -1.46 -4.36 -2.25
N ILE A 146 -1.05 -3.10 -2.08
CA ILE A 146 -1.77 -1.97 -2.68
C ILE A 146 -1.24 -1.72 -4.09
N GLY A 147 -2.03 -2.18 -5.06
CA GLY A 147 -1.80 -2.01 -6.49
C GLY A 147 -2.10 -0.60 -6.99
N SER A 148 -2.77 -0.52 -8.13
CA SER A 148 -3.21 0.72 -8.77
C SER A 148 -4.19 0.38 -9.90
N GLY A 149 -4.99 1.31 -10.35
CA GLY A 149 -5.69 1.23 -11.64
C GLY A 149 -4.70 0.94 -12.79
N TYR A 150 -3.49 1.52 -12.72
CA TYR A 150 -2.40 1.24 -13.66
C TYR A 150 -1.76 -0.14 -13.53
N ALA A 151 -2.11 -0.94 -12.53
CA ALA A 151 -1.68 -2.34 -12.46
C ALA A 151 -2.42 -3.25 -13.44
N LYS A 152 -3.55 -2.78 -13.99
CA LYS A 152 -4.43 -3.54 -14.89
C LYS A 152 -4.71 -2.83 -16.22
N ARG A 153 -4.29 -1.60 -16.36
CA ARG A 153 -4.59 -0.72 -17.49
C ARG A 153 -3.33 0.01 -17.96
N SER A 154 -3.37 0.51 -19.18
CA SER A 154 -2.35 1.40 -19.72
C SER A 154 -2.41 2.78 -19.07
N GLY A 155 -1.30 3.50 -19.07
CA GLY A 155 -1.16 4.87 -18.60
C GLY A 155 -0.12 5.01 -17.49
N GLY A 156 0.04 6.24 -17.00
CA GLY A 156 1.05 6.57 -16.01
C GLY A 156 2.49 6.52 -16.55
N HIS A 157 3.44 6.68 -15.64
CA HIS A 157 4.86 6.57 -15.96
C HIS A 157 5.23 5.09 -16.21
N PRO A 158 5.99 4.75 -17.25
CA PRO A 158 6.31 3.36 -17.62
C PRO A 158 6.87 2.53 -16.44
N ALA A 159 7.78 3.10 -15.66
CA ALA A 159 8.38 2.42 -14.52
C ALA A 159 7.36 2.10 -13.40
N TYR A 160 6.49 3.05 -13.08
CA TYR A 160 5.42 2.85 -12.10
C TYR A 160 4.42 1.80 -12.58
N THR A 161 3.99 1.91 -13.83
CA THR A 161 3.06 0.96 -14.45
C THR A 161 3.65 -0.45 -14.50
N ALA A 162 4.91 -0.59 -14.91
CA ALA A 162 5.61 -1.88 -14.91
C ALA A 162 5.70 -2.47 -13.50
N ALA A 163 6.07 -1.67 -12.50
CA ALA A 163 6.15 -2.11 -11.10
C ALA A 163 4.78 -2.57 -10.56
N LYS A 164 3.72 -1.83 -10.85
CA LYS A 164 2.36 -2.19 -10.39
C LYS A 164 1.77 -3.40 -11.13
N HIS A 165 2.08 -3.62 -12.41
CA HIS A 165 1.79 -4.89 -13.08
C HIS A 165 2.59 -6.05 -12.49
N GLY A 166 3.89 -5.83 -12.21
CA GLY A 166 4.74 -6.80 -11.51
C GLY A 166 4.18 -7.19 -10.14
N LEU A 167 3.57 -6.25 -9.42
CA LEU A 167 2.96 -6.50 -8.11
C LEU A 167 1.77 -7.48 -8.20
N ILE A 168 1.00 -7.47 -9.29
CA ILE A 168 -0.03 -8.49 -9.57
C ILE A 168 0.61 -9.87 -9.76
N GLY A 169 1.68 -9.95 -10.55
CA GLY A 169 2.44 -11.18 -10.74
C GLY A 169 2.99 -11.72 -9.42
N LEU A 170 3.61 -10.84 -8.62
CA LEU A 170 4.12 -11.17 -7.29
C LEU A 170 3.01 -11.69 -6.36
N THR A 171 1.85 -11.02 -6.35
CA THR A 171 0.68 -11.44 -5.55
C THR A 171 0.26 -12.87 -5.86
N ARG A 172 0.12 -13.21 -7.14
CA ARG A 172 -0.28 -14.55 -7.58
C ARG A 172 0.78 -15.60 -7.29
N ALA A 173 2.05 -15.30 -7.55
CA ALA A 173 3.16 -16.21 -7.28
C ALA A 173 3.28 -16.52 -5.79
N MET A 174 3.24 -15.50 -4.93
CA MET A 174 3.28 -15.70 -3.49
C MET A 174 2.02 -16.42 -2.97
N ALA A 175 0.84 -16.10 -3.48
CA ALA A 175 -0.38 -16.82 -3.11
C ALA A 175 -0.26 -18.33 -3.40
N ALA A 176 0.27 -18.70 -4.57
CA ALA A 176 0.50 -20.10 -4.92
C ALA A 176 1.56 -20.77 -4.03
N GLU A 177 2.59 -20.00 -3.59
CA GLU A 177 3.64 -20.52 -2.70
C GLU A 177 3.11 -20.86 -1.30
N VAL A 178 2.12 -20.09 -0.77
CA VAL A 178 1.79 -20.15 0.67
C VAL A 178 0.34 -20.51 1.00
N ALA A 179 -0.51 -20.79 0.01
CA ALA A 179 -1.93 -21.05 0.24
C ALA A 179 -2.17 -22.26 1.17
N GLU A 180 -1.41 -23.35 0.97
CA GLU A 180 -1.51 -24.56 1.79
C GLU A 180 -1.07 -24.36 3.23
N GLN A 181 -0.30 -23.27 3.52
CA GLN A 181 0.15 -22.91 4.86
C GLN A 181 -0.80 -21.93 5.57
N GLY A 182 -2.03 -21.75 5.05
CA GLY A 182 -3.05 -20.88 5.66
C GLY A 182 -2.80 -19.38 5.51
N VAL A 183 -1.91 -18.98 4.59
CA VAL A 183 -1.61 -17.59 4.30
C VAL A 183 -2.29 -17.17 2.99
N THR A 184 -2.98 -16.02 3.01
CA THR A 184 -3.54 -15.44 1.79
C THR A 184 -2.75 -14.23 1.33
N VAL A 185 -2.63 -14.06 0.01
CA VAL A 185 -1.97 -12.90 -0.60
C VAL A 185 -2.89 -12.32 -1.67
N ASN A 186 -3.30 -11.06 -1.51
CA ASN A 186 -4.23 -10.40 -2.43
C ASN A 186 -3.71 -9.00 -2.82
N CYS A 187 -4.18 -8.48 -3.95
CA CYS A 187 -3.86 -7.16 -4.45
C CYS A 187 -5.13 -6.30 -4.49
N LEU A 188 -5.12 -5.17 -3.79
CA LEU A 188 -6.18 -4.16 -3.81
C LEU A 188 -5.75 -3.01 -4.73
N CYS A 189 -6.51 -2.75 -5.79
CA CYS A 189 -6.18 -1.77 -6.81
C CYS A 189 -7.08 -0.53 -6.68
N PRO A 190 -6.56 0.57 -6.11
CA PRO A 190 -7.24 1.86 -6.11
C PRO A 190 -7.34 2.46 -7.51
N GLY A 191 -8.43 3.19 -7.78
CA GLY A 191 -8.51 4.16 -8.86
C GLY A 191 -7.92 5.51 -8.47
N TRP A 192 -8.35 6.58 -9.18
CA TRP A 192 -8.05 7.93 -8.79
C TRP A 192 -8.62 8.22 -7.39
N THR A 193 -7.74 8.45 -6.45
CA THR A 193 -8.08 8.60 -5.03
C THR A 193 -7.51 9.91 -4.51
N ASN A 194 -8.30 10.66 -3.77
CA ASN A 194 -7.91 11.94 -3.16
C ASN A 194 -6.80 11.73 -2.14
N THR A 195 -5.57 11.93 -2.58
CA THR A 195 -4.34 11.78 -1.79
C THR A 195 -3.31 12.81 -2.25
N GLN A 196 -2.27 13.01 -1.47
CA GLN A 196 -1.16 13.89 -1.85
C GLN A 196 -0.39 13.41 -3.10
N LEU A 197 -0.59 12.18 -3.56
CA LEU A 197 -0.01 11.69 -4.83
C LEU A 197 -0.78 12.21 -6.05
N VAL A 198 -2.03 12.65 -5.88
CA VAL A 198 -2.85 13.25 -6.93
C VAL A 198 -2.77 14.77 -6.78
N ASP A 199 -1.63 15.32 -7.19
CA ASP A 199 -1.39 16.76 -7.20
C ASP A 199 -2.04 17.39 -8.44
N LEU A 200 -3.30 17.83 -8.27
CA LEU A 200 -4.09 18.43 -9.36
C LEU A 200 -3.48 19.74 -9.88
N GLU A 201 -2.78 20.51 -9.01
CA GLU A 201 -2.15 21.77 -9.43
C GLU A 201 -0.95 21.48 -10.33
N ALA A 202 -0.06 20.56 -9.91
CA ALA A 202 1.08 20.14 -10.73
C ALA A 202 0.61 19.50 -12.05
N MET A 203 -0.42 18.65 -12.01
CA MET A 203 -0.97 18.00 -13.21
C MET A 203 -1.59 19.02 -14.19
N ALA A 204 -2.36 19.98 -13.69
CA ALA A 204 -2.95 21.06 -14.50
C ALA A 204 -1.86 21.95 -15.12
N SER A 205 -0.84 22.31 -14.35
CA SER A 205 0.31 23.07 -14.84
C SER A 205 1.04 22.35 -15.99
N MET A 206 1.33 21.06 -15.82
CA MET A 206 1.99 20.25 -16.84
C MET A 206 1.18 20.11 -18.15
N ARG A 207 -0.15 20.19 -18.06
CA ARG A 207 -1.08 20.07 -19.20
C ARG A 207 -1.54 21.42 -19.76
N HIS A 208 -1.13 22.52 -19.15
CA HIS A 208 -1.62 23.86 -19.49
C HIS A 208 -3.15 24.00 -19.41
N THR A 209 -3.77 23.39 -18.37
CA THR A 209 -5.20 23.41 -18.10
C THR A 209 -5.48 24.03 -16.74
N SER A 210 -6.76 24.27 -16.42
CA SER A 210 -7.16 24.65 -15.05
C SER A 210 -7.26 23.41 -14.14
N VAL A 211 -7.16 23.62 -12.83
CA VAL A 211 -7.36 22.56 -11.82
C VAL A 211 -8.73 21.89 -11.94
N ASN A 212 -9.78 22.67 -12.28
CA ASN A 212 -11.13 22.15 -12.48
C ASN A 212 -11.25 21.25 -13.71
N GLU A 213 -10.61 21.64 -14.82
CA GLU A 213 -10.56 20.82 -16.04
C GLU A 213 -9.82 19.51 -15.76
N GLU A 214 -8.68 19.56 -15.05
CA GLU A 214 -7.92 18.36 -14.70
C GLU A 214 -8.70 17.45 -13.75
N ARG A 215 -9.39 18.01 -12.76
CA ARG A 215 -10.29 17.27 -11.87
C ARG A 215 -11.39 16.56 -12.66
N THR A 216 -12.05 17.28 -13.59
CA THR A 216 -13.11 16.74 -14.45
C THR A 216 -12.58 15.63 -15.34
N ARG A 217 -11.41 15.83 -15.95
CA ARG A 217 -10.74 14.83 -16.77
C ARG A 217 -10.49 13.54 -16.01
N ILE A 218 -9.87 13.63 -14.83
CA ILE A 218 -9.58 12.47 -13.97
C ILE A 218 -10.87 11.77 -13.56
N ALA A 219 -11.88 12.54 -13.10
CA ALA A 219 -13.17 12.00 -12.70
C ALA A 219 -13.87 11.28 -13.87
N SER A 220 -13.68 11.76 -15.10
CA SER A 220 -14.30 11.14 -16.27
C SER A 220 -13.75 9.74 -16.60
N GLU A 221 -12.57 9.39 -16.08
CA GLU A 221 -11.92 8.10 -16.35
C GLU A 221 -12.57 6.91 -15.62
N ASN A 222 -13.49 7.14 -14.69
CA ASN A 222 -14.25 6.09 -14.04
C ASN A 222 -15.76 6.25 -14.22
N LEU A 223 -16.51 5.16 -13.99
CA LEU A 223 -17.97 5.14 -14.18
C LEU A 223 -18.71 6.04 -13.20
N GLN A 224 -18.21 6.19 -11.98
CA GLN A 224 -18.82 7.02 -10.93
C GLN A 224 -18.58 8.54 -11.15
N LYS A 225 -17.74 8.92 -12.12
CA LYS A 225 -17.44 10.32 -12.48
C LYS A 225 -16.96 11.18 -11.31
N ARG A 226 -16.17 10.58 -10.41
CA ARG A 226 -15.59 11.26 -9.25
C ARG A 226 -14.20 10.73 -8.92
N ILE A 227 -13.45 11.49 -8.14
CA ILE A 227 -12.26 11.01 -7.45
C ILE A 227 -12.74 10.35 -6.15
N LEU A 228 -12.24 9.15 -5.84
CA LEU A 228 -12.59 8.43 -4.63
C LEU A 228 -11.91 9.07 -3.42
N GLU A 229 -12.54 8.94 -2.25
CA GLU A 229 -11.87 9.27 -0.99
C GLU A 229 -11.05 8.08 -0.50
N HIS A 230 -9.94 8.36 0.16
CA HIS A 230 -9.01 7.30 0.60
C HIS A 230 -9.60 6.37 1.66
N GLU A 231 -10.61 6.81 2.40
CA GLU A 231 -11.37 5.99 3.36
C GLU A 231 -12.12 4.85 2.69
N GLU A 232 -12.48 4.98 1.43
CA GLU A 232 -13.24 3.95 0.68
C GLU A 232 -12.45 2.66 0.46
N LEU A 233 -11.11 2.71 0.59
CA LEU A 233 -10.24 1.53 0.48
C LEU A 233 -10.25 0.70 1.77
N GLY A 234 -10.53 1.33 2.91
CA GLY A 234 -10.48 0.71 4.23
C GLY A 234 -11.37 -0.52 4.39
N PRO A 235 -12.67 -0.47 4.04
CA PRO A 235 -13.57 -1.60 4.20
C PRO A 235 -13.14 -2.87 3.45
N MET A 236 -12.67 -2.74 2.20
CA MET A 236 -12.19 -3.89 1.43
C MET A 236 -10.88 -4.43 2.00
N ALA A 237 -9.97 -3.56 2.43
CA ALA A 237 -8.74 -4.00 3.09
C ALA A 237 -9.05 -4.76 4.40
N ALA A 238 -9.99 -4.27 5.22
CA ALA A 238 -10.42 -4.95 6.44
C ALA A 238 -11.08 -6.31 6.15
N LEU A 239 -11.90 -6.41 5.09
CA LEU A 239 -12.47 -7.68 4.66
C LEU A 239 -11.37 -8.68 4.29
N LEU A 240 -10.38 -8.29 3.50
CA LEU A 240 -9.26 -9.16 3.09
C LEU A 240 -8.36 -9.56 4.26
N ALA A 241 -8.35 -8.79 5.34
CA ALA A 241 -7.60 -9.09 6.57
C ALA A 241 -8.30 -10.10 7.48
N ALA A 242 -9.59 -10.31 7.31
CA ALA A 242 -10.42 -11.11 8.21
C ALA A 242 -10.33 -12.61 7.96
N ASP A 243 -10.72 -13.38 8.98
CA ASP A 243 -10.75 -14.83 8.88
C ASP A 243 -11.87 -15.33 7.95
N GLU A 244 -12.97 -14.59 7.89
CA GLU A 244 -14.09 -14.88 6.99
C GLU A 244 -13.71 -14.82 5.50
N SER A 245 -12.59 -14.19 5.18
CA SER A 245 -12.04 -14.08 3.81
C SER A 245 -10.94 -15.10 3.52
N ALA A 246 -10.78 -16.14 4.34
CA ALA A 246 -9.72 -17.15 4.15
C ALA A 246 -9.73 -17.84 2.79
N GLY A 247 -10.89 -17.91 2.11
CA GLY A 247 -11.02 -18.44 0.74
C GLY A 247 -10.60 -17.46 -0.37
N ILE A 248 -10.22 -16.22 -0.03
CA ILE A 248 -9.83 -15.20 -1.00
C ILE A 248 -8.30 -15.10 -1.02
N THR A 249 -7.67 -15.68 -2.06
CA THR A 249 -6.21 -15.58 -2.27
C THR A 249 -5.87 -15.47 -3.75
N GLY A 250 -4.76 -14.84 -4.09
CA GLY A 250 -4.30 -14.60 -5.47
C GLY A 250 -5.16 -13.60 -6.24
N GLN A 251 -6.10 -12.91 -5.59
CA GLN A 251 -7.06 -12.04 -6.25
C GLN A 251 -6.53 -10.63 -6.46
N VAL A 252 -7.05 -9.99 -7.52
CA VAL A 252 -6.79 -8.60 -7.87
C VAL A 252 -8.12 -7.86 -7.86
N ILE A 253 -8.37 -7.15 -6.79
CA ILE A 253 -9.66 -6.52 -6.48
C ILE A 253 -9.57 -5.03 -6.72
N SER A 254 -10.50 -4.48 -7.49
CA SER A 254 -10.59 -3.04 -7.71
C SER A 254 -11.50 -2.38 -6.68
N VAL A 255 -11.04 -1.22 -6.16
CA VAL A 255 -11.85 -0.21 -5.50
C VAL A 255 -11.53 1.10 -6.22
N ASP A 256 -12.14 1.32 -7.37
CA ASP A 256 -11.69 2.31 -8.35
C ASP A 256 -12.81 3.09 -9.03
N GLY A 257 -14.06 2.93 -8.56
CA GLY A 257 -15.23 3.59 -9.15
C GLY A 257 -15.55 3.15 -10.58
N GLY A 258 -15.04 1.99 -11.02
CA GLY A 258 -15.13 1.53 -12.41
C GLY A 258 -14.13 2.25 -13.33
N TYR A 259 -12.86 2.31 -12.91
CA TYR A 259 -11.80 2.97 -13.66
C TYR A 259 -11.52 2.23 -14.96
N LYS A 260 -11.72 2.92 -16.11
CA LYS A 260 -11.46 2.43 -17.46
C LYS A 260 -11.99 0.99 -17.70
N VAL A 261 -13.21 0.76 -17.27
CA VAL A 261 -13.94 -0.50 -17.55
C VAL A 261 -14.43 -0.49 -18.99
#